data_c4aba69195ff2471306e326c2ab1b7c4
#
_entry.id   c4aba69195ff2471306e326c2ab1b7c4
#
_cell.length_a   1.000
_cell.length_b   1.000
_cell.length_c   1.000
_cell.angle_alpha   90.00
_cell.angle_beta   90.00
_cell.angle_gamma   90.00
#
_symmetry.space_group_name_H-M   'P 1'
#
loop_
_entity.id
_entity.type
_entity.pdbx_description
1 polymer ?
#
loop_
_entity_poly.entity_id
_entity_poly.type
_entity_poly.pdbx_seq_one_letter_code
_entity_poly.pdbx_strand_id
1 'polypeptide(L)'
;AFLVPITLIFTGINIFRRKELFLIIENLFFISIYLIIGSLFFSYFYNAAFDLYINGNGGFVGNYLDKTFMGSIISFNEKISYYSLIIIILILFLISINFNPKNFWNYIQQISNIFLGKKEKNYTNKDEIINEYIPQEEIKNLIQEDLPFIKAESNNAYNKNKFKLPSLDLLKIPKKNEKEKSDKNENNDPEFLEKILLDFGVNGNIKKVSHGPVVTLNEFEPAAGIKVSKIINLSDDIARNTSSESARISTIPGSNTIGIELPNSSRENVYLSEILNNSDFKKKDIKLPIALGKNISGIPIIGDLTSMPHLLIAGTTGSGKSVCINTIILSLLYRHTPEKCKFILIDPKMLELSTYEGVPHLLCPVITEAKKAASVLGWVVKEMESRYRLMTKEGVRNIDGYNAKHKLPMPYIVVVVDEMSDLMLVAGKEIENYIQKLSQMARAAGIHIIMATQRPSVDVITGTIKANFPTRISFQVTSKIDSRTILGEQGAEQLLGKGDMLYMSSANKIIRIHAPFVSENEIEKINNFLRSQAEPDYVDEILSFADEKEMNENSKSQTDKDELYESAVEIIKSEGKASTSFLQRKLQIGYNRAARIIDMMESEGIVSKANHVGKRDVLK
;
A
#
# COMPACT_ATOMS: atom_id res chain seq x y z
N ALA A 1 37.00 -28.63 -4.97
CA ALA A 1 36.01 -29.37 -4.20
C ALA A 1 35.43 -28.56 -3.02
N PHE A 2 36.26 -27.92 -2.19
CA PHE A 2 35.79 -27.15 -1.01
C PHE A 2 34.94 -25.91 -1.31
N LEU A 3 35.08 -25.30 -2.48
CA LEU A 3 34.28 -24.12 -2.86
C LEU A 3 32.82 -24.45 -3.18
N VAL A 4 32.53 -25.67 -3.65
CA VAL A 4 31.16 -26.10 -4.01
C VAL A 4 30.19 -26.08 -2.82
N PRO A 5 30.49 -26.72 -1.68
CA PRO A 5 29.63 -26.64 -0.50
C PRO A 5 29.38 -25.19 -0.03
N ILE A 6 30.41 -24.33 -0.09
CA ILE A 6 30.28 -22.93 0.28
C ILE A 6 29.29 -22.22 -0.66
N THR A 7 29.41 -22.39 -1.97
CA THR A 7 28.47 -21.81 -2.93
C THR A 7 27.05 -22.31 -2.70
N LEU A 8 26.85 -23.61 -2.45
CA LEU A 8 25.53 -24.18 -2.20
C LEU A 8 24.89 -23.62 -0.92
N ILE A 9 25.67 -23.44 0.14
CA ILE A 9 25.20 -22.82 1.39
C ILE A 9 24.76 -21.37 1.12
N PHE A 10 25.60 -20.58 0.46
CA PHE A 10 25.26 -19.20 0.12
C PHE A 10 24.07 -19.10 -0.85
N THR A 11 23.95 -20.03 -1.80
CA THR A 11 22.77 -20.13 -2.68
C THR A 11 21.51 -20.40 -1.87
N GLY A 12 21.55 -21.34 -0.93
CA GLY A 12 20.42 -21.62 -0.02
C GLY A 12 20.01 -20.41 0.80
N ILE A 13 20.98 -19.69 1.39
CA ILE A 13 20.72 -18.46 2.14
C ILE A 13 20.11 -17.37 1.25
N ASN A 14 20.63 -17.19 0.02
CA ASN A 14 20.13 -16.19 -0.91
C ASN A 14 18.69 -16.49 -1.38
N ILE A 15 18.36 -17.75 -1.65
CA ILE A 15 17.01 -18.19 -2.00
C ILE A 15 16.04 -17.91 -0.85
N PHE A 16 16.44 -18.24 0.38
CA PHE A 16 15.60 -17.97 1.56
C PHE A 16 15.33 -16.47 1.75
N ARG A 17 16.34 -15.62 1.48
CA ARG A 17 16.21 -14.14 1.61
C ARG A 17 15.44 -13.49 0.47
N ARG A 18 15.69 -13.90 -0.80
CA ARG A 18 15.12 -13.26 -2.00
C ARG A 18 13.88 -13.94 -2.55
N LYS A 19 13.62 -15.20 -2.15
CA LYS A 19 12.51 -16.04 -2.65
C LYS A 19 12.52 -16.25 -4.17
N GLU A 20 13.67 -16.12 -4.83
CA GLU A 20 13.84 -16.27 -6.27
C GLU A 20 14.47 -17.62 -6.59
N LEU A 21 13.69 -18.57 -7.09
CA LEU A 21 14.17 -19.91 -7.46
C LEU A 21 15.11 -19.92 -8.67
N PHE A 22 15.04 -18.91 -9.53
CA PHE A 22 15.87 -18.82 -10.73
C PHE A 22 17.37 -18.69 -10.43
N LEU A 23 17.72 -18.15 -9.27
CA LEU A 23 19.10 -18.09 -8.77
C LEU A 23 19.82 -19.44 -8.68
N ILE A 24 19.08 -20.55 -8.56
CA ILE A 24 19.65 -21.90 -8.56
C ILE A 24 20.32 -22.19 -9.91
N ILE A 25 19.65 -21.91 -11.00
CA ILE A 25 20.13 -22.22 -12.36
C ILE A 25 21.37 -21.39 -12.67
N GLU A 26 21.32 -20.10 -12.35
CA GLU A 26 22.44 -19.18 -12.53
C GLU A 26 23.68 -19.61 -11.73
N ASN A 27 23.51 -19.89 -10.44
CA ASN A 27 24.61 -20.32 -9.59
C ASN A 27 25.18 -21.68 -10.00
N LEU A 28 24.34 -22.66 -10.40
CA LEU A 28 24.80 -23.94 -10.92
C LEU A 28 25.61 -23.79 -12.21
N PHE A 29 25.26 -22.86 -13.07
CA PHE A 29 26.01 -22.54 -14.27
C PHE A 29 27.43 -22.05 -13.92
N PHE A 30 27.57 -21.08 -13.02
CA PHE A 30 28.88 -20.59 -12.58
C PHE A 30 29.69 -21.64 -11.80
N ILE A 31 29.04 -22.50 -11.00
CA ILE A 31 29.67 -23.65 -10.34
C ILE A 31 30.30 -24.58 -11.38
N SER A 32 29.60 -24.90 -12.43
CA SER A 32 30.09 -25.78 -13.49
C SER A 32 31.32 -25.18 -14.18
N ILE A 33 31.30 -23.89 -14.48
CA ILE A 33 32.42 -23.22 -15.15
C ILE A 33 33.66 -23.18 -14.25
N TYR A 34 33.57 -22.74 -12.99
CA TYR A 34 34.75 -22.70 -12.14
C TYR A 34 35.27 -24.08 -11.73
N LEU A 35 34.43 -25.12 -11.71
CA LEU A 35 34.89 -26.50 -11.54
C LEU A 35 35.70 -26.98 -12.74
N ILE A 36 35.26 -26.69 -13.96
CA ILE A 36 35.97 -27.03 -15.20
C ILE A 36 37.35 -26.34 -15.23
N ILE A 37 37.39 -25.01 -14.97
CA ILE A 37 38.64 -24.25 -14.95
C ILE A 37 39.55 -24.69 -13.79
N GLY A 38 38.95 -24.98 -12.62
CA GLY A 38 39.71 -25.50 -11.48
C GLY A 38 40.28 -26.89 -11.71
N SER A 39 39.58 -27.77 -12.44
CA SER A 39 40.08 -29.10 -12.79
C SER A 39 41.28 -29.00 -13.77
N LEU A 40 41.22 -28.06 -14.73
CA LEU A 40 42.34 -27.76 -15.64
C LEU A 40 43.57 -27.22 -14.86
N PHE A 41 43.36 -26.30 -13.94
CA PHE A 41 44.40 -25.72 -13.08
C PHE A 41 45.10 -26.84 -12.26
N PHE A 42 44.37 -27.72 -11.63
CA PHE A 42 44.94 -28.83 -10.85
C PHE A 42 45.61 -29.90 -11.73
N SER A 43 45.10 -30.15 -12.94
CA SER A 43 45.71 -31.10 -13.87
C SER A 43 47.08 -30.61 -14.33
N TYR A 44 47.22 -29.33 -14.65
CA TYR A 44 48.47 -28.78 -15.20
C TYR A 44 49.52 -28.50 -14.11
N PHE A 45 49.16 -27.78 -13.05
CA PHE A 45 50.12 -27.28 -12.05
C PHE A 45 50.39 -28.24 -10.89
N TYR A 46 49.52 -29.18 -10.61
CA TYR A 46 49.58 -30.07 -9.44
C TYR A 46 49.38 -31.54 -9.79
N ASN A 47 49.80 -31.97 -10.97
CA ASN A 47 49.56 -33.31 -11.50
C ASN A 47 50.21 -34.43 -10.64
N ALA A 48 51.30 -34.16 -9.95
CA ALA A 48 52.04 -35.14 -9.14
C ALA A 48 51.75 -35.09 -7.63
N ALA A 49 50.81 -34.23 -7.14
CA ALA A 49 50.71 -33.95 -5.72
C ALA A 49 49.86 -34.97 -4.91
N PHE A 50 49.04 -35.81 -5.57
CA PHE A 50 48.18 -36.84 -4.90
C PHE A 50 48.01 -38.08 -5.74
N ASP A 51 48.66 -39.18 -5.35
CA ASP A 51 48.57 -40.51 -6.02
C ASP A 51 47.22 -41.27 -5.79
N LEU A 52 46.28 -40.63 -5.13
CA LEU A 52 45.03 -41.30 -4.72
C LEU A 52 43.94 -41.39 -5.81
N TYR A 53 44.07 -40.66 -6.92
CA TYR A 53 43.03 -40.60 -7.96
C TYR A 53 43.51 -41.19 -9.28
N ILE A 54 42.73 -42.13 -9.85
CA ILE A 54 43.01 -42.85 -11.12
C ILE A 54 43.29 -41.88 -12.30
N ASN A 55 42.68 -40.68 -12.29
CA ASN A 55 42.85 -39.66 -13.34
C ASN A 55 43.65 -38.43 -12.89
N GLY A 56 44.44 -38.50 -11.81
CA GLY A 56 45.18 -37.38 -11.25
C GLY A 56 44.29 -36.33 -10.56
N ASN A 57 44.91 -35.25 -10.04
CA ASN A 57 44.24 -34.20 -9.26
C ASN A 57 43.22 -33.39 -10.02
N GLY A 58 43.33 -33.26 -11.33
CA GLY A 58 42.37 -32.55 -12.19
C GLY A 58 41.19 -33.43 -12.63
N GLY A 59 41.22 -34.71 -12.33
CA GLY A 59 40.22 -35.67 -12.78
C GLY A 59 40.17 -35.82 -14.32
N PHE A 60 39.15 -36.55 -14.81
CA PHE A 60 39.01 -36.82 -16.26
C PHE A 60 38.92 -35.51 -17.09
N VAL A 61 38.12 -34.52 -16.65
CA VAL A 61 37.88 -33.27 -17.38
C VAL A 61 39.15 -32.45 -17.46
N GLY A 62 39.88 -32.28 -16.34
CA GLY A 62 41.13 -31.52 -16.32
C GLY A 62 42.21 -32.14 -17.22
N ASN A 63 42.35 -33.46 -17.14
CA ASN A 63 43.35 -34.20 -17.96
C ASN A 63 43.02 -34.18 -19.46
N TYR A 64 41.71 -34.17 -19.80
CA TYR A 64 41.28 -34.02 -21.20
C TYR A 64 41.56 -32.61 -21.71
N LEU A 65 41.22 -31.57 -20.94
CA LEU A 65 41.43 -30.15 -21.33
C LEU A 65 42.92 -29.79 -21.43
N ASP A 66 43.77 -30.35 -20.57
CA ASP A 66 45.21 -30.16 -20.59
C ASP A 66 45.86 -30.67 -21.91
N LYS A 67 45.35 -31.79 -22.46
CA LYS A 67 45.79 -32.33 -23.75
C LYS A 67 45.25 -31.60 -24.98
N THR A 68 44.37 -30.61 -24.79
CA THR A 68 43.78 -29.80 -25.86
C THR A 68 44.59 -28.50 -26.04
N PHE A 69 44.11 -27.62 -26.93
CA PHE A 69 44.60 -26.26 -27.16
C PHE A 69 44.75 -25.45 -25.85
N MET A 70 43.95 -25.73 -24.81
CA MET A 70 44.01 -25.05 -23.53
C MET A 70 45.33 -25.27 -22.79
N GLY A 71 45.86 -26.50 -22.81
CA GLY A 71 47.17 -26.80 -22.24
C GLY A 71 48.33 -26.03 -22.97
N SER A 72 48.22 -25.93 -24.30
CA SER A 72 49.19 -25.16 -25.09
C SER A 72 49.21 -23.66 -24.78
N ILE A 73 48.05 -23.07 -24.44
CA ILE A 73 47.96 -21.67 -23.98
C ILE A 73 48.66 -21.49 -22.63
N ILE A 74 48.47 -22.43 -21.72
CA ILE A 74 49.07 -22.35 -20.38
C ILE A 74 50.57 -22.48 -20.47
N SER A 75 51.12 -23.37 -21.35
CA SER A 75 52.54 -23.59 -21.54
C SER A 75 53.26 -22.40 -22.16
N PHE A 76 52.59 -21.49 -22.86
CA PHE A 76 53.18 -20.32 -23.47
C PHE A 76 53.74 -19.35 -22.43
N ASN A 77 53.07 -19.16 -21.27
CA ASN A 77 53.63 -18.41 -20.14
C ASN A 77 53.02 -18.92 -18.80
N GLU A 78 53.69 -19.92 -18.22
CA GLU A 78 53.20 -20.62 -17.01
C GLU A 78 52.97 -19.71 -15.83
N LYS A 79 53.81 -18.69 -15.57
CA LYS A 79 53.66 -17.79 -14.43
C LYS A 79 52.43 -16.89 -14.56
N ILE A 80 52.21 -16.32 -15.75
CA ILE A 80 51.02 -15.47 -15.99
C ILE A 80 49.77 -16.34 -15.95
N SER A 81 49.78 -17.51 -16.57
CA SER A 81 48.65 -18.44 -16.59
C SER A 81 48.29 -18.95 -15.19
N TYR A 82 49.28 -19.20 -14.32
CA TYR A 82 49.03 -19.58 -12.93
C TYR A 82 48.21 -18.54 -12.17
N TYR A 83 48.64 -17.29 -12.17
CA TYR A 83 47.92 -16.22 -11.47
C TYR A 83 46.60 -15.86 -12.15
N SER A 84 46.54 -15.86 -13.48
CA SER A 84 45.31 -15.54 -14.19
C SER A 84 44.21 -16.56 -13.95
N LEU A 85 44.51 -17.85 -13.93
CA LEU A 85 43.55 -18.91 -13.63
C LEU A 85 43.03 -18.81 -12.19
N ILE A 86 43.89 -18.51 -11.23
CA ILE A 86 43.46 -18.28 -9.83
C ILE A 86 42.50 -17.09 -9.75
N ILE A 87 42.82 -15.98 -10.41
CA ILE A 87 41.99 -14.78 -10.42
C ILE A 87 40.63 -15.09 -11.08
N ILE A 88 40.61 -15.79 -12.21
CA ILE A 88 39.37 -16.17 -12.90
C ILE A 88 38.52 -17.08 -12.02
N ILE A 89 39.09 -18.09 -11.38
CA ILE A 89 38.37 -18.98 -10.47
C ILE A 89 37.76 -18.18 -9.29
N LEU A 90 38.54 -17.25 -8.73
CA LEU A 90 38.09 -16.38 -7.63
C LEU A 90 36.93 -15.48 -8.06
N ILE A 91 37.04 -14.85 -9.23
CA ILE A 91 35.96 -13.97 -9.77
C ILE A 91 34.69 -14.79 -10.01
N LEU A 92 34.78 -15.93 -10.66
CA LEU A 92 33.63 -16.81 -10.93
C LEU A 92 33.00 -17.31 -9.63
N PHE A 93 33.82 -17.63 -8.63
CA PHE A 93 33.32 -17.98 -7.30
C PHE A 93 32.58 -16.83 -6.64
N LEU A 94 33.13 -15.60 -6.66
CA LEU A 94 32.48 -14.41 -6.10
C LEU A 94 31.14 -14.09 -6.81
N ILE A 95 31.09 -14.27 -8.13
CA ILE A 95 29.85 -14.13 -8.90
C ILE A 95 28.84 -15.20 -8.47
N SER A 96 29.27 -16.47 -8.33
CA SER A 96 28.39 -17.59 -7.98
C SER A 96 27.78 -17.49 -6.59
N ILE A 97 28.37 -16.74 -5.66
CA ILE A 97 27.80 -16.45 -4.33
C ILE A 97 27.03 -15.12 -4.29
N ASN A 98 26.85 -14.44 -5.43
CA ASN A 98 26.24 -13.10 -5.51
C ASN A 98 26.89 -12.11 -4.53
N PHE A 99 28.23 -12.06 -4.51
CA PHE A 99 29.00 -11.25 -3.59
C PHE A 99 28.81 -9.75 -3.87
N ASN A 100 28.30 -9.01 -2.88
CA ASN A 100 28.18 -7.54 -2.94
C ASN A 100 29.23 -6.90 -2.04
N PRO A 101 30.24 -6.21 -2.60
CA PRO A 101 31.35 -5.64 -1.82
C PRO A 101 30.91 -4.58 -0.82
N LYS A 102 29.83 -3.80 -1.11
CA LYS A 102 29.30 -2.81 -0.16
C LYS A 102 28.71 -3.48 1.10
N ASN A 103 27.96 -4.57 0.92
CA ASN A 103 27.38 -5.29 2.04
C ASN A 103 28.47 -5.98 2.87
N PHE A 104 29.49 -6.54 2.22
CA PHE A 104 30.63 -7.17 2.90
C PHE A 104 31.42 -6.18 3.77
N TRP A 105 31.66 -4.96 3.26
CA TRP A 105 32.32 -3.90 4.01
C TRP A 105 31.52 -3.46 5.23
N ASN A 106 30.20 -3.36 5.09
CA ASN A 106 29.32 -3.05 6.21
C ASN A 106 29.33 -4.15 7.30
N TYR A 107 29.38 -5.43 6.90
CA TYR A 107 29.53 -6.54 7.86
C TYR A 107 30.86 -6.51 8.58
N ILE A 108 31.97 -6.23 7.88
CA ILE A 108 33.30 -6.08 8.52
C ILE A 108 33.28 -4.91 9.52
N GLN A 109 32.68 -3.78 9.18
CA GLN A 109 32.53 -2.66 10.11
C GLN A 109 31.67 -3.04 11.34
N GLN A 110 30.58 -3.76 11.16
CA GLN A 110 29.76 -4.24 12.27
C GLN A 110 30.53 -5.19 13.18
N ILE A 111 31.23 -6.17 12.62
CA ILE A 111 32.07 -7.11 13.37
C ILE A 111 33.22 -6.38 14.07
N SER A 112 33.91 -5.47 13.39
CA SER A 112 34.95 -4.60 13.94
C SER A 112 34.44 -3.76 15.12
N ASN A 113 33.22 -3.24 15.02
CA ASN A 113 32.57 -2.48 16.09
C ASN A 113 32.22 -3.34 17.31
N ILE A 114 31.88 -4.63 17.09
CA ILE A 114 31.63 -5.60 18.17
C ILE A 114 32.94 -5.99 18.87
N PHE A 115 34.01 -6.25 18.11
CA PHE A 115 35.30 -6.70 18.66
C PHE A 115 36.15 -5.58 19.25
N LEU A 116 36.05 -4.35 18.73
CA LEU A 116 36.84 -3.21 19.18
C LEU A 116 36.17 -2.39 20.28
N GLY A 117 35.08 -2.86 20.86
CA GLY A 117 34.46 -2.27 22.04
C GLY A 117 34.16 -0.78 21.92
N LYS A 118 33.82 -0.28 20.71
CA LYS A 118 33.35 1.08 20.57
C LYS A 118 32.00 1.20 21.26
N LYS A 119 32.01 1.86 22.42
CA LYS A 119 30.83 2.34 23.13
C LYS A 119 29.81 2.87 22.12
N GLU A 120 28.55 2.44 22.26
CA GLU A 120 27.42 3.14 21.63
C GLU A 120 27.64 4.64 21.81
N LYS A 121 27.67 5.36 20.70
CA LYS A 121 27.66 6.82 20.74
C LYS A 121 26.33 7.22 21.37
N ASN A 122 26.34 7.49 22.67
CA ASN A 122 25.27 8.24 23.30
C ASN A 122 25.31 9.64 22.68
N TYR A 123 24.40 9.89 21.75
CA TYR A 123 24.19 11.21 21.16
C TYR A 123 23.65 12.14 22.25
N THR A 124 24.57 12.79 22.94
CA THR A 124 24.29 13.81 23.97
C THR A 124 24.21 15.22 23.36
N ASN A 125 24.62 15.42 22.10
CA ASN A 125 24.59 16.71 21.44
C ASN A 125 23.57 16.73 20.28
N LYS A 126 22.60 17.64 20.38
CA LYS A 126 21.56 17.92 19.38
C LYS A 126 22.12 18.26 18.00
N ASP A 127 23.28 18.88 17.94
CA ASP A 127 23.90 19.38 16.72
C ASP A 127 24.52 18.27 15.84
N GLU A 128 24.95 17.14 16.44
CA GLU A 128 25.49 15.99 15.71
C GLU A 128 24.43 15.20 14.95
N ILE A 129 23.19 15.11 15.50
CA ILE A 129 22.07 14.43 14.84
C ILE A 129 21.59 15.21 13.59
N ILE A 130 21.62 16.55 13.69
CA ILE A 130 21.18 17.43 12.62
C ILE A 130 22.17 17.38 11.44
N ASN A 131 23.47 17.34 11.72
CA ASN A 131 24.51 17.31 10.69
C ASN A 131 24.64 15.97 9.96
N GLU A 132 24.17 14.87 10.54
CA GLU A 132 24.22 13.53 9.92
C GLU A 132 23.05 13.29 8.94
N TYR A 133 21.92 14.02 9.12
CA TYR A 133 20.71 13.87 8.32
C TYR A 133 20.43 14.99 7.32
N ILE A 134 21.01 16.19 7.50
CA ILE A 134 20.75 17.36 6.64
C ILE A 134 22.05 18.14 6.42
N PRO A 135 22.53 18.31 5.17
CA PRO A 135 23.70 19.14 4.87
C PRO A 135 23.49 20.60 5.32
N GLN A 136 24.51 21.21 5.95
CA GLN A 136 24.43 22.57 6.54
C GLN A 136 24.10 23.68 5.54
N GLU A 137 24.35 23.48 4.24
CA GLU A 137 24.01 24.47 3.20
C GLU A 137 22.50 24.57 2.94
N GLU A 138 21.73 23.48 3.16
CA GLU A 138 20.28 23.52 3.04
C GLU A 138 19.61 24.21 4.24
N ILE A 139 20.23 24.18 5.42
CA ILE A 139 19.66 24.76 6.66
C ILE A 139 19.58 26.28 6.57
N LYS A 140 20.52 26.95 5.90
CA LYS A 140 20.53 28.42 5.77
C LYS A 140 19.43 28.94 4.87
N ASN A 141 18.99 28.16 3.90
CA ASN A 141 17.92 28.54 2.96
C ASN A 141 16.52 28.24 3.50
N LEU A 142 16.41 27.44 4.59
CA LEU A 142 15.15 26.98 5.16
C LEU A 142 14.61 27.87 6.30
N ILE A 143 15.33 28.94 6.68
CA ILE A 143 14.96 29.80 7.82
C ILE A 143 13.73 30.68 7.51
N GLN A 144 13.23 30.69 6.29
CA GLN A 144 12.22 31.64 5.84
C GLN A 144 11.08 31.08 4.95
N GLU A 145 10.82 29.79 4.97
CA GLU A 145 9.59 29.25 4.39
C GLU A 145 8.56 29.02 5.49
N ASP A 146 7.63 29.97 5.62
CA ASP A 146 6.42 29.84 6.43
C ASP A 146 5.63 28.62 5.94
N LEU A 147 5.17 27.78 6.88
CA LEU A 147 4.18 26.75 6.55
C LEU A 147 2.97 27.41 5.90
N PRO A 148 2.44 26.86 4.79
CA PRO A 148 1.29 27.44 4.09
C PRO A 148 0.07 27.69 4.98
N PHE A 149 -0.03 26.96 6.10
CA PHE A 149 -1.12 27.08 7.08
C PHE A 149 -0.85 28.07 8.23
N ILE A 150 0.35 28.62 8.35
CA ILE A 150 0.74 29.56 9.40
C ILE A 150 1.08 30.90 8.76
N LYS A 151 0.28 31.40 7.85
CA LYS A 151 0.29 32.83 7.53
C LYS A 151 -0.32 33.55 8.73
N ALA A 152 0.54 34.13 9.55
CA ALA A 152 0.12 35.14 10.51
C ALA A 152 -0.51 36.30 9.73
N GLU A 153 -1.80 36.53 10.02
CA GLU A 153 -2.52 37.76 9.73
C GLU A 153 -2.64 38.19 8.26
N SER A 154 -3.57 37.56 7.52
CA SER A 154 -4.37 38.35 6.61
C SER A 154 -5.32 39.20 7.48
N ASN A 155 -5.25 40.55 7.34
CA ASN A 155 -6.10 41.51 7.98
C ASN A 155 -7.57 41.45 7.52
N ASN A 156 -8.21 40.29 7.69
CA ASN A 156 -9.64 40.19 7.70
C ASN A 156 -10.07 40.06 9.16
N ALA A 157 -10.67 41.11 9.69
CA ALA A 157 -11.31 41.15 10.99
C ALA A 157 -12.40 40.05 11.04
N TYR A 158 -12.00 38.81 11.20
CA TYR A 158 -12.92 37.72 11.56
C TYR A 158 -13.45 38.05 12.95
N ASN A 159 -14.71 38.40 13.00
CA ASN A 159 -15.51 38.32 14.21
C ASN A 159 -15.19 36.97 14.83
N LYS A 160 -14.63 36.94 16.04
CA LYS A 160 -14.36 35.75 16.86
C LYS A 160 -15.68 35.08 17.29
N ASN A 161 -16.54 34.75 16.36
CA ASN A 161 -17.62 33.81 16.58
C ASN A 161 -17.00 32.41 16.63
N LYS A 162 -16.93 31.88 17.84
CA LYS A 162 -16.41 30.57 18.12
C LYS A 162 -17.10 29.54 17.21
N PHE A 163 -16.33 28.90 16.31
CA PHE A 163 -16.86 27.86 15.40
C PHE A 163 -17.66 26.82 16.19
N LYS A 164 -18.89 26.56 15.79
CA LYS A 164 -19.80 25.63 16.47
C LYS A 164 -19.82 24.30 15.73
N LEU A 165 -19.63 23.22 16.48
CA LEU A 165 -19.79 21.86 15.94
C LEU A 165 -21.27 21.60 15.61
N PRO A 166 -21.57 20.74 14.62
CA PRO A 166 -22.92 20.37 14.26
C PRO A 166 -23.69 19.75 15.44
N SER A 167 -24.97 20.10 15.59
CA SER A 167 -25.86 19.48 16.59
C SER A 167 -26.35 18.11 16.11
N LEU A 168 -26.56 17.17 17.05
CA LEU A 168 -27.13 15.86 16.76
C LEU A 168 -28.57 15.93 16.22
N ASP A 169 -29.25 17.08 16.39
CA ASP A 169 -30.61 17.30 15.87
C ASP A 169 -30.66 17.34 14.33
N LEU A 170 -29.53 17.53 13.67
CA LEU A 170 -29.41 17.47 12.20
C LEU A 170 -29.49 16.04 11.66
N LEU A 171 -29.34 15.05 12.54
CA LEU A 171 -29.41 13.62 12.23
C LEU A 171 -30.74 13.01 12.67
N LYS A 172 -31.17 11.99 11.99
CA LYS A 172 -32.33 11.19 12.41
C LYS A 172 -32.06 10.50 13.74
N ILE A 173 -32.99 10.68 14.66
CA ILE A 173 -32.99 10.00 15.96
C ILE A 173 -33.98 8.82 15.87
N PRO A 174 -33.57 7.60 16.28
CA PRO A 174 -34.46 6.44 16.25
C PRO A 174 -35.68 6.66 17.13
N LYS A 175 -36.87 6.34 16.62
CA LYS A 175 -38.11 6.37 17.40
C LYS A 175 -38.11 5.19 18.36
N LYS A 176 -38.41 5.44 19.63
CA LYS A 176 -38.38 4.45 20.73
C LYS A 176 -39.28 3.21 20.48
N ASN A 177 -40.29 3.32 19.61
CA ASN A 177 -41.27 2.29 19.32
C ASN A 177 -40.85 1.26 18.24
N GLU A 178 -39.68 1.44 17.58
CA GLU A 178 -39.18 0.47 16.58
C GLU A 178 -38.45 -0.71 17.24
N LYS A 179 -38.12 -0.62 18.54
CA LYS A 179 -37.36 -1.65 19.27
C LYS A 179 -38.19 -2.82 19.81
N GLU A 180 -39.53 -2.75 19.75
CA GLU A 180 -40.39 -3.73 20.46
C GLU A 180 -41.00 -4.83 19.57
N LYS A 181 -40.75 -4.85 18.28
CA LYS A 181 -41.19 -5.92 17.38
C LYS A 181 -40.06 -6.85 16.96
N SER A 182 -39.41 -7.50 17.91
CA SER A 182 -38.69 -8.73 17.60
C SER A 182 -39.70 -9.86 17.47
N ASP A 183 -40.22 -10.05 16.28
CA ASP A 183 -41.01 -11.24 15.99
C ASP A 183 -40.13 -12.47 16.29
N LYS A 184 -40.67 -13.33 17.16
CA LYS A 184 -40.15 -14.68 17.38
C LYS A 184 -40.31 -15.43 16.06
N ASN A 185 -39.28 -15.40 15.24
CA ASN A 185 -39.27 -16.20 14.03
C ASN A 185 -38.87 -17.63 14.39
N GLU A 186 -39.71 -18.57 14.04
CA GLU A 186 -39.47 -20.01 14.14
C GLU A 186 -38.21 -20.45 13.43
N ASN A 187 -37.75 -19.70 12.43
CA ASN A 187 -36.53 -20.02 11.65
C ASN A 187 -35.20 -19.75 12.38
N ASN A 188 -35.20 -19.00 13.48
CA ASN A 188 -34.04 -18.73 14.33
C ASN A 188 -34.11 -19.50 15.66
N ASP A 189 -34.96 -20.51 15.75
CA ASP A 189 -35.06 -21.38 16.93
C ASP A 189 -33.77 -22.22 17.04
N PRO A 190 -33.06 -22.19 18.17
CA PRO A 190 -31.87 -22.99 18.40
C PRO A 190 -32.10 -24.48 18.18
N GLU A 191 -33.23 -25.02 18.61
CA GLU A 191 -33.59 -26.45 18.46
C GLU A 191 -33.72 -26.84 16.97
N PHE A 192 -34.29 -25.95 16.16
CA PHE A 192 -34.40 -26.16 14.72
C PHE A 192 -33.04 -26.21 14.04
N LEU A 193 -32.11 -25.30 14.41
CA LEU A 193 -30.74 -25.27 13.87
C LEU A 193 -29.93 -26.51 14.30
N GLU A 194 -30.08 -26.95 15.56
CA GLU A 194 -29.45 -28.18 16.04
C GLU A 194 -29.93 -29.41 15.25
N LYS A 195 -31.22 -29.49 14.94
CA LYS A 195 -31.80 -30.57 14.13
C LYS A 195 -31.22 -30.56 12.71
N ILE A 196 -31.14 -29.41 12.06
CA ILE A 196 -30.50 -29.27 10.73
C ILE A 196 -29.06 -29.78 10.77
N LEU A 197 -28.28 -29.36 11.76
CA LEU A 197 -26.89 -29.79 11.91
C LEU A 197 -26.77 -31.29 12.12
N LEU A 198 -27.71 -31.87 12.91
CA LEU A 198 -27.76 -33.32 13.15
C LEU A 198 -28.07 -34.09 11.86
N ASP A 199 -28.99 -33.61 11.02
CA ASP A 199 -29.34 -34.20 9.72
C ASP A 199 -28.14 -34.24 8.76
N PHE A 200 -27.19 -33.28 8.87
CA PHE A 200 -25.90 -33.29 8.16
C PHE A 200 -24.79 -34.07 8.89
N GLY A 201 -25.14 -34.80 9.95
CA GLY A 201 -24.21 -35.61 10.71
C GLY A 201 -23.19 -34.76 11.51
N VAL A 202 -23.63 -33.61 12.03
CA VAL A 202 -22.90 -32.74 12.93
C VAL A 202 -23.59 -32.71 14.28
N ASN A 203 -23.10 -33.47 15.23
CA ASN A 203 -23.63 -33.52 16.60
C ASN A 203 -23.05 -32.36 17.43
N GLY A 204 -23.85 -31.75 18.28
CA GLY A 204 -23.44 -30.66 19.17
C GLY A 204 -24.66 -29.95 19.73
N ASN A 205 -24.43 -28.90 20.53
CA ASN A 205 -25.49 -28.11 21.15
C ASN A 205 -25.19 -26.60 21.01
N ILE A 206 -26.27 -25.80 20.93
CA ILE A 206 -26.14 -24.34 20.95
C ILE A 206 -26.06 -23.89 22.41
N LYS A 207 -24.93 -23.28 22.77
CA LYS A 207 -24.68 -22.79 24.14
C LYS A 207 -25.28 -21.42 24.40
N LYS A 208 -25.27 -20.56 23.38
CA LYS A 208 -25.69 -19.18 23.53
C LYS A 208 -26.26 -18.64 22.23
N VAL A 209 -27.29 -17.83 22.33
CA VAL A 209 -27.88 -17.08 21.23
C VAL A 209 -27.75 -15.59 21.54
N SER A 210 -27.22 -14.83 20.58
CA SER A 210 -27.08 -13.37 20.70
C SER A 210 -27.80 -12.71 19.53
N HIS A 211 -28.89 -12.00 19.83
CA HIS A 211 -29.67 -11.27 18.84
C HIS A 211 -29.05 -9.89 18.59
N GLY A 212 -28.74 -9.60 17.35
CA GLY A 212 -28.23 -8.32 16.91
C GLY A 212 -29.18 -7.56 16.02
N PRO A 213 -28.82 -6.36 15.52
CA PRO A 213 -29.71 -5.54 14.71
C PRO A 213 -29.97 -6.14 13.31
N VAL A 214 -29.07 -6.93 12.78
CA VAL A 214 -29.14 -7.45 11.40
C VAL A 214 -29.06 -8.97 11.36
N VAL A 215 -28.26 -9.58 12.25
CA VAL A 215 -28.06 -11.02 12.32
C VAL A 215 -28.19 -11.54 13.75
N THR A 216 -28.59 -12.81 13.88
CA THR A 216 -28.55 -13.57 15.13
C THR A 216 -27.35 -14.50 15.12
N LEU A 217 -26.53 -14.45 16.16
CA LEU A 217 -25.35 -15.32 16.36
C LEU A 217 -25.75 -16.49 17.26
N ASN A 218 -25.65 -17.71 16.74
CA ASN A 218 -25.79 -18.96 17.48
C ASN A 218 -24.40 -19.53 17.75
N GLU A 219 -24.01 -19.63 19.03
CA GLU A 219 -22.73 -20.21 19.45
C GLU A 219 -22.89 -21.73 19.63
N PHE A 220 -22.50 -22.48 18.62
CA PHE A 220 -22.62 -23.95 18.57
C PHE A 220 -21.35 -24.62 19.08
N GLU A 221 -21.48 -25.54 20.03
CA GLU A 221 -20.40 -26.41 20.50
C GLU A 221 -20.51 -27.78 19.83
N PRO A 222 -19.61 -28.10 18.87
CA PRO A 222 -19.64 -29.39 18.22
C PRO A 222 -19.16 -30.50 19.16
N ALA A 223 -19.66 -31.70 18.97
CA ALA A 223 -19.21 -32.89 19.68
C ALA A 223 -17.73 -33.18 19.37
N ALA A 224 -17.05 -33.83 20.30
CA ALA A 224 -15.63 -34.19 20.14
C ALA A 224 -15.37 -35.00 18.85
N GLY A 225 -14.32 -34.65 18.12
CA GLY A 225 -13.92 -35.33 16.88
C GLY A 225 -14.50 -34.74 15.59
N ILE A 226 -15.40 -33.76 15.66
CA ILE A 226 -15.95 -33.08 14.48
C ILE A 226 -14.98 -32.00 14.02
N LYS A 227 -14.56 -32.06 12.73
CA LYS A 227 -13.69 -31.05 12.14
C LYS A 227 -14.47 -29.75 11.87
N VAL A 228 -13.92 -28.62 12.29
CA VAL A 228 -14.48 -27.28 12.05
C VAL A 228 -14.74 -27.02 10.56
N SER A 229 -13.84 -27.45 9.69
CA SER A 229 -13.97 -27.31 8.24
C SER A 229 -15.22 -28.00 7.67
N LYS A 230 -15.66 -29.13 8.28
CA LYS A 230 -16.91 -29.80 7.88
C LYS A 230 -18.11 -28.87 8.10
N ILE A 231 -18.15 -28.16 9.24
CA ILE A 231 -19.25 -27.26 9.60
C ILE A 231 -19.21 -26.01 8.71
N ILE A 232 -18.04 -25.42 8.50
CA ILE A 232 -17.88 -24.21 7.65
C ILE A 232 -18.39 -24.48 6.23
N ASN A 233 -18.13 -25.67 5.69
CA ASN A 233 -18.57 -26.01 4.35
C ASN A 233 -20.10 -26.22 4.22
N LEU A 234 -20.84 -26.34 5.33
CA LEU A 234 -22.30 -26.46 5.35
C LEU A 234 -23.02 -25.10 5.31
N SER A 235 -22.32 -23.98 5.16
CA SER A 235 -22.92 -22.65 5.17
C SER A 235 -24.08 -22.51 4.19
N ASP A 236 -23.91 -22.97 2.95
CA ASP A 236 -24.91 -22.86 1.90
C ASP A 236 -26.11 -23.81 2.15
N ASP A 237 -25.84 -24.99 2.71
CA ASP A 237 -26.87 -25.94 3.08
C ASP A 237 -27.71 -25.48 4.28
N ILE A 238 -27.06 -24.86 5.26
CA ILE A 238 -27.76 -24.25 6.42
C ILE A 238 -28.60 -23.07 5.95
N ALA A 239 -28.06 -22.18 5.10
CA ALA A 239 -28.83 -21.06 4.55
C ALA A 239 -30.08 -21.53 3.83
N ARG A 240 -29.96 -22.58 2.99
CA ARG A 240 -31.13 -23.18 2.30
C ARG A 240 -32.15 -23.75 3.25
N ASN A 241 -31.75 -24.53 4.25
CA ASN A 241 -32.67 -25.19 5.17
C ASN A 241 -33.33 -24.21 6.16
N THR A 242 -32.69 -23.09 6.48
CA THR A 242 -33.24 -22.01 7.29
C THR A 242 -34.00 -20.98 6.45
N SER A 243 -34.10 -21.15 5.13
CA SER A 243 -34.67 -20.18 4.19
C SER A 243 -34.08 -18.78 4.35
N SER A 244 -32.81 -18.71 4.67
CA SER A 244 -32.04 -17.48 4.86
C SER A 244 -31.28 -17.07 3.58
N GLU A 245 -31.07 -15.78 3.35
CA GLU A 245 -30.28 -15.27 2.19
C GLU A 245 -28.84 -15.80 2.19
N SER A 246 -28.24 -15.93 3.39
CA SER A 246 -26.90 -16.48 3.58
C SER A 246 -26.75 -16.97 5.02
N ALA A 247 -25.81 -17.88 5.26
CA ALA A 247 -25.36 -18.24 6.60
C ALA A 247 -23.85 -18.05 6.67
N ARG A 248 -23.33 -17.37 7.68
CA ARG A 248 -21.90 -17.22 7.89
C ARG A 248 -21.47 -18.04 9.09
N ILE A 249 -20.43 -18.86 8.89
CA ILE A 249 -19.89 -19.71 9.94
C ILE A 249 -18.45 -19.30 10.21
N SER A 250 -18.18 -18.96 11.47
CA SER A 250 -16.84 -18.50 11.90
C SER A 250 -16.43 -19.12 13.24
N THR A 251 -15.14 -19.28 13.44
CA THR A 251 -14.61 -19.71 14.75
C THR A 251 -14.60 -18.53 15.71
N ILE A 252 -14.95 -18.79 16.97
CA ILE A 252 -14.89 -17.77 18.03
C ILE A 252 -13.53 -17.90 18.74
N PRO A 253 -12.63 -16.91 18.64
CA PRO A 253 -11.32 -16.98 19.28
C PRO A 253 -11.43 -17.12 20.81
N GLY A 254 -10.71 -18.08 21.37
CA GLY A 254 -10.71 -18.33 22.82
C GLY A 254 -11.86 -19.17 23.34
N SER A 255 -12.72 -19.72 22.44
CA SER A 255 -13.80 -20.62 22.76
C SER A 255 -13.69 -21.91 21.93
N ASN A 256 -14.27 -23.00 22.43
CA ASN A 256 -14.47 -24.25 21.69
C ASN A 256 -15.75 -24.21 20.84
N THR A 257 -16.46 -23.08 20.80
CA THR A 257 -17.69 -22.89 20.05
C THR A 257 -17.42 -22.29 18.66
N ILE A 258 -18.34 -22.57 17.76
CA ILE A 258 -18.39 -22.04 16.39
C ILE A 258 -19.59 -21.09 16.32
N GLY A 259 -19.38 -19.90 15.80
CA GLY A 259 -20.45 -18.93 15.57
C GLY A 259 -21.16 -19.23 14.25
N ILE A 260 -22.47 -19.47 14.30
CA ILE A 260 -23.36 -19.58 13.15
C ILE A 260 -24.23 -18.33 13.14
N GLU A 261 -24.02 -17.48 12.16
CA GLU A 261 -24.69 -16.18 12.01
C GLU A 261 -25.78 -16.32 10.95
N LEU A 262 -27.03 -16.08 11.34
CA LEU A 262 -28.20 -16.12 10.47
C LEU A 262 -28.86 -14.73 10.39
N PRO A 263 -29.31 -14.30 9.19
CA PRO A 263 -30.00 -13.02 9.03
C PRO A 263 -31.30 -12.99 9.82
N ASN A 264 -31.57 -11.84 10.41
CA ASN A 264 -32.91 -11.58 10.99
C ASN A 264 -33.92 -11.37 9.87
N SER A 265 -35.18 -11.76 10.08
CA SER A 265 -36.29 -11.49 9.16
C SER A 265 -36.56 -9.99 9.00
N SER A 266 -36.43 -9.25 10.08
CA SER A 266 -36.51 -7.78 10.10
C SER A 266 -35.14 -7.20 10.44
N ARG A 267 -34.56 -6.43 9.53
CA ARG A 267 -33.25 -5.76 9.73
C ARG A 267 -33.49 -4.38 10.34
N GLU A 268 -32.87 -4.12 11.47
CA GLU A 268 -32.87 -2.80 12.10
C GLU A 268 -31.81 -1.90 11.47
N ASN A 269 -32.16 -0.64 11.22
CA ASN A 269 -31.17 0.37 10.79
C ASN A 269 -30.34 0.82 11.99
N VAL A 270 -29.03 0.85 11.81
CA VAL A 270 -28.10 1.47 12.76
C VAL A 270 -27.98 2.95 12.41
N TYR A 271 -28.43 3.86 13.29
CA TYR A 271 -28.39 5.30 13.03
C TYR A 271 -27.05 5.90 13.51
N LEU A 272 -26.49 6.82 12.71
CA LEU A 272 -25.23 7.51 13.07
C LEU A 272 -25.39 8.28 14.39
N SER A 273 -26.55 8.91 14.63
CA SER A 273 -26.86 9.64 15.86
C SER A 273 -26.70 8.80 17.15
N GLU A 274 -27.02 7.50 17.08
CA GLU A 274 -26.85 6.59 18.24
C GLU A 274 -25.38 6.38 18.59
N ILE A 275 -24.52 6.22 17.57
CA ILE A 275 -23.09 5.99 17.78
C ILE A 275 -22.41 7.27 18.27
N LEU A 276 -22.72 8.43 17.66
CA LEU A 276 -22.14 9.73 18.06
C LEU A 276 -22.56 10.15 19.47
N ASN A 277 -23.77 9.75 19.91
CA ASN A 277 -24.23 10.06 21.26
C ASN A 277 -23.63 9.16 22.36
N ASN A 278 -22.96 8.07 21.99
CA ASN A 278 -22.32 7.16 22.96
C ASN A 278 -21.22 7.86 23.75
N SER A 279 -21.07 7.48 25.04
CA SER A 279 -20.04 7.98 25.95
C SER A 279 -18.62 7.73 25.42
N ASP A 280 -18.42 6.59 24.74
CA ASP A 280 -17.10 6.20 24.22
C ASP A 280 -16.66 7.10 23.07
N PHE A 281 -17.58 7.59 22.23
CA PHE A 281 -17.29 8.56 21.18
C PHE A 281 -16.82 9.92 21.77
N LYS A 282 -17.32 10.27 22.95
CA LYS A 282 -17.02 11.54 23.62
C LYS A 282 -15.75 11.48 24.48
N LYS A 283 -15.11 10.31 24.65
CA LYS A 283 -13.86 10.15 25.41
C LYS A 283 -12.76 11.03 24.84
N LYS A 284 -11.99 11.68 25.73
CA LYS A 284 -10.87 12.55 25.34
C LYS A 284 -9.65 11.77 24.86
N ASP A 285 -9.51 10.53 25.28
CA ASP A 285 -8.38 9.66 24.93
C ASP A 285 -8.38 9.24 23.47
N ILE A 286 -9.57 9.23 22.83
CA ILE A 286 -9.74 8.96 21.40
C ILE A 286 -9.60 10.29 20.65
N LYS A 287 -8.53 10.39 19.84
CA LYS A 287 -8.17 11.66 19.19
C LYS A 287 -8.96 11.90 17.93
N LEU A 288 -9.05 10.90 17.06
CA LEU A 288 -9.83 10.94 15.81
C LEU A 288 -10.89 9.84 15.80
N PRO A 289 -11.97 9.99 16.62
CA PRO A 289 -13.00 8.97 16.71
C PRO A 289 -13.80 8.87 15.42
N ILE A 290 -13.98 7.63 14.95
CA ILE A 290 -14.83 7.29 13.83
C ILE A 290 -15.92 6.30 14.25
N ALA A 291 -17.14 6.54 13.82
CA ALA A 291 -18.28 5.68 14.07
C ALA A 291 -18.25 4.51 13.10
N LEU A 292 -17.78 3.33 13.55
CA LEU A 292 -17.77 2.12 12.71
C LEU A 292 -19.13 1.44 12.65
N GLY A 293 -19.94 1.50 13.72
CA GLY A 293 -21.27 0.90 13.74
C GLY A 293 -21.57 0.11 15.00
N LYS A 294 -22.36 -0.97 14.88
CA LYS A 294 -22.66 -1.91 15.96
C LYS A 294 -22.15 -3.30 15.62
N ASN A 295 -21.63 -4.00 16.62
CA ASN A 295 -21.28 -5.41 16.47
C ASN A 295 -22.55 -6.29 16.44
N ILE A 296 -22.37 -7.61 16.29
CA ILE A 296 -23.46 -8.60 16.27
C ILE A 296 -24.33 -8.54 17.53
N SER A 297 -23.77 -8.17 18.68
CA SER A 297 -24.53 -8.03 19.94
C SER A 297 -25.17 -6.65 20.11
N GLY A 298 -25.18 -5.79 19.09
CA GLY A 298 -25.77 -4.45 19.14
C GLY A 298 -24.93 -3.40 19.90
N ILE A 299 -23.71 -3.74 20.32
CA ILE A 299 -22.81 -2.83 21.04
C ILE A 299 -22.16 -1.88 20.04
N PRO A 300 -22.18 -0.55 20.27
CA PRO A 300 -21.49 0.41 19.42
C PRO A 300 -19.97 0.18 19.37
N ILE A 301 -19.40 0.23 18.18
CA ILE A 301 -17.96 0.12 17.94
C ILE A 301 -17.45 1.45 17.39
N ILE A 302 -16.50 2.04 18.10
CA ILE A 302 -15.87 3.29 17.75
C ILE A 302 -14.40 3.00 17.50
N GLY A 303 -13.91 3.43 16.35
CA GLY A 303 -12.51 3.37 16.00
C GLY A 303 -11.79 4.67 16.32
N ASP A 304 -10.46 4.61 16.48
CA ASP A 304 -9.60 5.79 16.49
C ASP A 304 -8.66 5.75 15.29
N LEU A 305 -8.81 6.70 14.39
CA LEU A 305 -7.98 6.76 13.18
C LEU A 305 -6.49 6.97 13.50
N THR A 306 -6.15 7.52 14.67
CA THR A 306 -4.74 7.63 15.09
C THR A 306 -4.12 6.27 15.45
N SER A 307 -4.92 5.33 15.93
CA SER A 307 -4.50 3.95 16.22
C SER A 307 -4.46 3.06 14.97
N MET A 308 -5.26 3.40 13.95
CA MET A 308 -5.33 2.76 12.64
C MET A 308 -5.06 3.79 11.52
N PRO A 309 -3.80 4.24 11.38
CA PRO A 309 -3.46 5.45 10.64
C PRO A 309 -3.83 5.39 9.16
N HIS A 310 -3.93 4.19 8.61
CA HIS A 310 -4.27 3.94 7.21
C HIS A 310 -5.32 2.85 7.15
N LEU A 311 -6.47 3.20 6.58
CA LEU A 311 -7.66 2.37 6.51
C LEU A 311 -7.99 2.05 5.04
N LEU A 312 -8.07 0.76 4.72
CA LEU A 312 -8.55 0.29 3.42
C LEU A 312 -10.00 -0.16 3.53
N ILE A 313 -10.84 0.33 2.62
CA ILE A 313 -12.26 0.01 2.56
C ILE A 313 -12.56 -0.58 1.17
N ALA A 314 -13.13 -1.77 1.10
CA ALA A 314 -13.47 -2.38 -0.18
C ALA A 314 -14.86 -3.02 -0.15
N GLY A 315 -15.51 -3.07 -1.32
CA GLY A 315 -16.83 -3.70 -1.47
C GLY A 315 -17.50 -3.29 -2.77
N THR A 316 -18.46 -4.10 -3.20
CA THR A 316 -19.21 -3.87 -4.44
C THR A 316 -20.14 -2.66 -4.34
N THR A 317 -20.63 -2.18 -5.49
CA THR A 317 -21.64 -1.12 -5.56
C THR A 317 -22.91 -1.54 -4.79
N GLY A 318 -23.47 -0.64 -4.00
CA GLY A 318 -24.67 -0.92 -3.17
C GLY A 318 -24.39 -1.69 -1.88
N SER A 319 -23.16 -2.12 -1.61
CA SER A 319 -22.80 -2.83 -0.37
C SER A 319 -22.81 -1.95 0.89
N GLY A 320 -22.75 -0.62 0.72
CA GLY A 320 -22.73 0.37 1.82
C GLY A 320 -21.38 1.07 1.99
N LYS A 321 -20.40 0.86 1.08
CA LYS A 321 -19.08 1.48 1.13
C LYS A 321 -19.13 3.01 1.22
N SER A 322 -19.85 3.67 0.31
CA SER A 322 -19.94 5.13 0.25
C SER A 322 -20.61 5.72 1.47
N VAL A 323 -21.67 5.08 1.97
CA VAL A 323 -22.32 5.50 3.21
C VAL A 323 -21.35 5.42 4.40
N CYS A 324 -20.53 4.37 4.49
CA CYS A 324 -19.51 4.25 5.54
C CYS A 324 -18.44 5.35 5.44
N ILE A 325 -17.96 5.68 4.25
CA ILE A 325 -17.01 6.78 4.05
C ILE A 325 -17.62 8.09 4.56
N ASN A 326 -18.87 8.37 4.18
CA ASN A 326 -19.60 9.54 4.64
C ASN A 326 -19.75 9.55 6.18
N THR A 327 -20.08 8.41 6.81
CA THR A 327 -20.19 8.33 8.27
C THR A 327 -18.84 8.56 8.98
N ILE A 328 -17.73 8.15 8.37
CA ILE A 328 -16.39 8.43 8.90
C ILE A 328 -16.08 9.92 8.81
N ILE A 329 -16.30 10.56 7.65
CA ILE A 329 -16.09 12.01 7.46
C ILE A 329 -16.96 12.79 8.45
N LEU A 330 -18.26 12.48 8.53
CA LEU A 330 -19.17 13.13 9.46
C LEU A 330 -18.75 12.94 10.93
N SER A 331 -18.27 11.75 11.30
CA SER A 331 -17.75 11.53 12.66
C SER A 331 -16.66 12.52 13.04
N LEU A 332 -15.76 12.79 12.12
CA LEU A 332 -14.66 13.76 12.31
C LEU A 332 -15.17 15.20 12.32
N LEU A 333 -16.14 15.55 11.44
CA LEU A 333 -16.78 16.88 11.41
C LEU A 333 -17.59 17.18 12.67
N TYR A 334 -18.22 16.17 13.28
CA TYR A 334 -18.91 16.31 14.58
C TYR A 334 -17.97 16.44 15.77
N ARG A 335 -16.70 16.07 15.60
CA ARG A 335 -15.71 16.06 16.70
C ARG A 335 -14.73 17.21 16.67
N HIS A 336 -14.35 17.68 15.49
CA HIS A 336 -13.24 18.60 15.28
C HIS A 336 -13.64 19.86 14.54
N THR A 337 -13.03 20.99 14.96
CA THR A 337 -13.08 22.25 14.22
C THR A 337 -12.06 22.23 13.07
N PRO A 338 -12.19 23.10 12.05
CA PRO A 338 -11.24 23.22 10.94
C PRO A 338 -9.78 23.47 11.36
N GLU A 339 -9.58 24.04 12.55
CA GLU A 339 -8.25 24.29 13.13
C GLU A 339 -7.57 23.01 13.62
N LYS A 340 -8.34 21.94 13.91
CA LYS A 340 -7.84 20.67 14.47
C LYS A 340 -7.80 19.55 13.48
N CYS A 341 -8.68 19.55 12.49
CA CYS A 341 -8.76 18.50 11.47
C CYS A 341 -9.06 19.10 10.11
N LYS A 342 -8.27 18.75 9.12
CA LYS A 342 -8.40 19.16 7.73
C LYS A 342 -8.53 17.93 6.83
N PHE A 343 -9.20 18.11 5.69
CA PHE A 343 -9.44 17.05 4.72
C PHE A 343 -8.83 17.37 3.35
N ILE A 344 -8.38 16.31 2.69
CA ILE A 344 -8.13 16.26 1.25
C ILE A 344 -9.02 15.15 0.71
N LEU A 345 -9.97 15.49 -0.16
CA LEU A 345 -10.94 14.56 -0.71
C LEU A 345 -10.63 14.31 -2.19
N ILE A 346 -10.57 13.04 -2.58
CA ILE A 346 -10.27 12.60 -3.93
C ILE A 346 -11.40 11.71 -4.41
N ASP A 347 -12.16 12.19 -5.40
CA ASP A 347 -13.32 11.51 -5.99
C ASP A 347 -13.24 11.53 -7.52
N PRO A 348 -12.58 10.55 -8.14
CA PRO A 348 -12.45 10.49 -9.59
C PRO A 348 -13.78 10.36 -10.35
N LYS A 349 -14.84 9.95 -9.66
CA LYS A 349 -16.17 9.72 -10.24
C LYS A 349 -17.13 10.90 -10.08
N MET A 350 -16.79 11.90 -9.26
CA MET A 350 -17.60 13.08 -8.95
C MET A 350 -18.99 12.75 -8.36
N LEU A 351 -19.16 11.64 -7.68
CA LEU A 351 -20.48 11.15 -7.25
C LEU A 351 -20.68 11.22 -5.73
N GLU A 352 -19.64 10.95 -4.94
CA GLU A 352 -19.79 10.63 -3.53
C GLU A 352 -19.28 11.76 -2.62
N LEU A 353 -18.13 12.35 -2.93
CA LEU A 353 -17.47 13.33 -2.07
C LEU A 353 -17.69 14.77 -2.50
N SER A 354 -18.21 15.03 -3.69
CA SER A 354 -18.50 16.36 -4.21
C SER A 354 -19.49 17.15 -3.34
N THR A 355 -20.33 16.46 -2.58
CA THR A 355 -21.26 17.08 -1.60
C THR A 355 -20.54 17.86 -0.49
N TYR A 356 -19.24 17.60 -0.24
CA TYR A 356 -18.44 18.30 0.77
C TYR A 356 -17.73 19.54 0.22
N GLU A 357 -17.86 19.86 -1.08
CA GLU A 357 -17.25 21.06 -1.66
C GLU A 357 -17.63 22.33 -0.87
N GLY A 358 -16.66 23.19 -0.59
CA GLY A 358 -16.86 24.41 0.17
C GLY A 358 -16.98 24.26 1.70
N VAL A 359 -16.78 23.07 2.26
CA VAL A 359 -16.74 22.89 3.72
C VAL A 359 -15.43 23.44 4.29
N PRO A 360 -15.44 24.21 5.41
CA PRO A 360 -14.26 24.89 5.97
C PRO A 360 -13.07 23.96 6.34
N HIS A 361 -13.32 22.69 6.45
CA HIS A 361 -12.29 21.70 6.77
C HIS A 361 -11.44 21.27 5.57
N LEU A 362 -11.80 21.65 4.34
CA LEU A 362 -11.05 21.30 3.14
C LEU A 362 -9.76 22.12 3.02
N LEU A 363 -8.66 21.45 2.61
CA LEU A 363 -7.38 22.07 2.26
C LEU A 363 -7.30 22.48 0.78
N CYS A 364 -8.06 21.84 -0.08
CA CYS A 364 -8.19 22.12 -1.50
C CYS A 364 -9.59 21.73 -1.95
N PRO A 365 -10.06 22.18 -3.12
CA PRO A 365 -11.27 21.67 -3.75
C PRO A 365 -11.24 20.15 -3.88
N VAL A 366 -12.40 19.51 -3.99
CA VAL A 366 -12.46 18.05 -4.20
C VAL A 366 -11.76 17.68 -5.50
N ILE A 367 -10.77 16.81 -5.42
CA ILE A 367 -9.93 16.43 -6.56
C ILE A 367 -10.64 15.34 -7.36
N THR A 368 -10.91 15.64 -8.62
CA THR A 368 -11.64 14.74 -9.54
C THR A 368 -10.76 14.10 -10.61
N GLU A 369 -9.59 14.68 -10.90
CA GLU A 369 -8.67 14.18 -11.90
C GLU A 369 -7.63 13.24 -11.29
N ALA A 370 -7.50 12.02 -11.83
CA ALA A 370 -6.57 11.02 -11.30
C ALA A 370 -5.09 11.46 -11.35
N LYS A 371 -4.69 12.24 -12.37
CA LYS A 371 -3.32 12.78 -12.45
C LYS A 371 -3.06 13.80 -11.34
N LYS A 372 -3.99 14.73 -11.13
CA LYS A 372 -3.90 15.71 -10.04
C LYS A 372 -3.90 15.03 -8.67
N ALA A 373 -4.68 13.94 -8.52
CA ALA A 373 -4.68 13.16 -7.29
C ALA A 373 -3.29 12.58 -6.95
N ALA A 374 -2.55 12.06 -7.94
CA ALA A 374 -1.18 11.59 -7.74
C ALA A 374 -0.25 12.73 -7.29
N SER A 375 -0.35 13.91 -7.91
CA SER A 375 0.41 15.09 -7.53
C SER A 375 0.07 15.58 -6.12
N VAL A 376 -1.21 15.58 -5.76
CA VAL A 376 -1.68 15.93 -4.40
C VAL A 376 -1.13 14.96 -3.35
N LEU A 377 -1.10 13.65 -3.63
CA LEU A 377 -0.43 12.68 -2.74
C LEU A 377 1.08 12.97 -2.60
N GLY A 378 1.73 13.43 -3.67
CA GLY A 378 3.12 13.90 -3.63
C GLY A 378 3.28 15.14 -2.72
N TRP A 379 2.35 16.08 -2.80
CA TRP A 379 2.32 17.23 -1.88
C TRP A 379 2.12 16.79 -0.42
N VAL A 380 1.25 15.81 -0.15
CA VAL A 380 1.06 15.25 1.20
C VAL A 380 2.36 14.65 1.75
N VAL A 381 3.18 14.01 0.89
CA VAL A 381 4.52 13.54 1.29
C VAL A 381 5.43 14.72 1.65
N LYS A 382 5.45 15.79 0.85
CA LYS A 382 6.24 16.99 1.12
C LYS A 382 5.81 17.65 2.45
N GLU A 383 4.50 17.75 2.69
CA GLU A 383 3.95 18.28 3.95
C GLU A 383 4.34 17.41 5.14
N MET A 384 4.28 16.09 5.01
CA MET A 384 4.75 15.17 6.03
C MET A 384 6.22 15.41 6.38
N GLU A 385 7.09 15.52 5.38
CA GLU A 385 8.52 15.80 5.57
C GLU A 385 8.75 17.17 6.24
N SER A 386 7.97 18.18 5.85
CA SER A 386 8.00 19.52 6.47
C SER A 386 7.63 19.47 7.96
N ARG A 387 6.55 18.73 8.30
CA ARG A 387 6.15 18.52 9.70
C ARG A 387 7.23 17.83 10.52
N TYR A 388 7.91 16.82 9.93
CA TYR A 388 9.04 16.17 10.60
C TYR A 388 10.19 17.13 10.90
N ARG A 389 10.54 18.01 9.94
CA ARG A 389 11.58 19.03 10.17
C ARG A 389 11.22 19.93 11.34
N LEU A 390 9.96 20.38 11.42
CA LEU A 390 9.50 21.22 12.53
C LEU A 390 9.49 20.46 13.87
N MET A 391 9.00 19.24 13.89
CA MET A 391 9.00 18.40 15.09
C MET A 391 10.41 18.12 15.59
N THR A 392 11.35 17.88 14.67
CA THR A 392 12.77 17.66 14.99
C THR A 392 13.39 18.92 15.59
N LYS A 393 13.12 20.10 15.00
CA LYS A 393 13.57 21.40 15.50
C LYS A 393 13.09 21.65 16.95
N GLU A 394 11.86 21.25 17.25
CA GLU A 394 11.27 21.37 18.60
C GLU A 394 11.65 20.21 19.55
N GLY A 395 12.37 19.20 19.07
CA GLY A 395 12.76 18.03 19.85
C GLY A 395 11.58 17.17 20.30
N VAL A 396 10.53 17.07 19.50
CA VAL A 396 9.34 16.25 19.77
C VAL A 396 9.22 15.11 18.77
N ARG A 397 8.57 14.00 19.18
CA ARG A 397 8.49 12.78 18.36
C ARG A 397 7.22 12.65 17.53
N ASN A 398 6.19 13.43 17.84
CA ASN A 398 4.88 13.35 17.19
C ASN A 398 4.16 14.69 17.23
N ILE A 399 3.09 14.80 16.45
CA ILE A 399 2.24 16.00 16.34
C ILE A 399 1.66 16.42 17.71
N ASP A 400 1.33 15.47 18.57
CA ASP A 400 0.76 15.79 19.89
C ASP A 400 1.77 16.50 20.79
N GLY A 401 3.03 16.02 20.76
CA GLY A 401 4.13 16.66 21.48
C GLY A 401 4.40 18.08 20.96
N TYR A 402 4.24 18.29 19.64
CA TYR A 402 4.34 19.61 19.05
C TYR A 402 3.18 20.51 19.48
N ASN A 403 1.95 20.03 19.34
CA ASN A 403 0.74 20.78 19.68
C ASN A 403 0.63 21.12 21.19
N ALA A 404 1.24 20.29 22.06
CA ALA A 404 1.30 20.59 23.49
C ALA A 404 2.24 21.77 23.83
N LYS A 405 3.23 22.06 22.97
CA LYS A 405 4.18 23.16 23.16
C LYS A 405 3.75 24.47 22.50
N HIS A 406 2.91 24.41 21.50
CA HIS A 406 2.55 25.56 20.67
C HIS A 406 1.10 26.01 20.87
N LYS A 407 0.88 27.32 20.84
CA LYS A 407 -0.48 27.92 20.94
C LYS A 407 -1.31 27.68 19.67
N LEU A 408 -0.65 27.63 18.51
CA LEU A 408 -1.26 27.29 17.21
C LEU A 408 -0.95 25.81 16.92
N PRO A 409 -1.92 24.92 17.06
CA PRO A 409 -1.70 23.51 16.82
C PRO A 409 -1.63 23.20 15.32
N MET A 410 -0.78 22.28 14.91
CA MET A 410 -0.86 21.68 13.60
C MET A 410 -2.14 20.84 13.50
N PRO A 411 -2.97 21.01 12.46
CA PRO A 411 -4.15 20.17 12.27
C PRO A 411 -3.75 18.74 11.87
N TYR A 412 -4.57 17.77 12.27
CA TYR A 412 -4.57 16.48 11.63
C TYR A 412 -5.01 16.62 10.18
N ILE A 413 -4.43 15.86 9.26
CA ILE A 413 -4.84 15.80 7.85
C ILE A 413 -5.38 14.41 7.56
N VAL A 414 -6.60 14.33 7.05
CA VAL A 414 -7.23 13.09 6.62
C VAL A 414 -7.43 13.14 5.12
N VAL A 415 -6.71 12.25 4.42
CA VAL A 415 -6.84 12.08 2.97
C VAL A 415 -7.83 10.96 2.71
N VAL A 416 -8.89 11.24 1.97
CA VAL A 416 -9.92 10.25 1.62
C VAL A 416 -9.93 10.06 0.11
N VAL A 417 -9.80 8.81 -0.32
CA VAL A 417 -9.86 8.41 -1.74
C VAL A 417 -11.05 7.46 -1.90
N ASP A 418 -12.06 7.85 -2.67
CA ASP A 418 -13.26 7.04 -2.88
C ASP A 418 -13.04 5.84 -3.81
N GLU A 419 -12.23 6.02 -4.88
CA GLU A 419 -11.95 4.92 -5.81
C GLU A 419 -10.47 4.85 -6.18
N MET A 420 -9.76 3.97 -5.48
CA MET A 420 -8.33 3.76 -5.70
C MET A 420 -8.03 3.13 -7.08
N SER A 421 -8.95 2.29 -7.62
CA SER A 421 -8.71 1.60 -8.89
C SER A 421 -8.45 2.58 -10.05
N ASP A 422 -9.16 3.71 -10.06
CA ASP A 422 -9.04 4.69 -11.13
C ASP A 422 -7.69 5.45 -11.04
N LEU A 423 -7.18 5.64 -9.82
CA LEU A 423 -5.85 6.22 -9.61
C LEU A 423 -4.73 5.24 -10.01
N MET A 424 -4.88 3.96 -9.67
CA MET A 424 -3.89 2.91 -9.97
C MET A 424 -3.74 2.68 -11.47
N LEU A 425 -4.80 2.85 -12.25
CA LEU A 425 -4.75 2.75 -13.71
C LEU A 425 -3.92 3.86 -14.36
N VAL A 426 -3.92 5.07 -13.79
CA VAL A 426 -3.26 6.24 -14.37
C VAL A 426 -1.82 6.37 -13.92
N ALA A 427 -1.56 6.21 -12.63
CA ALA A 427 -0.25 6.48 -12.01
C ALA A 427 0.13 5.45 -10.93
N GLY A 428 -0.17 4.16 -11.14
CA GLY A 428 -0.08 3.12 -10.11
C GLY A 428 1.26 3.03 -9.39
N LYS A 429 2.39 3.02 -10.11
CA LYS A 429 3.73 2.95 -9.49
C LYS A 429 4.06 4.18 -8.63
N GLU A 430 3.65 5.35 -9.08
CA GLU A 430 3.90 6.61 -8.37
C GLU A 430 3.08 6.66 -7.09
N ILE A 431 1.81 6.30 -7.18
CA ILE A 431 0.89 6.21 -6.05
C ILE A 431 1.36 5.18 -5.03
N GLU A 432 1.80 3.99 -5.45
CA GLU A 432 2.38 2.99 -4.54
C GLU A 432 3.61 3.54 -3.79
N ASN A 433 4.48 4.27 -4.47
CA ASN A 433 5.65 4.90 -3.85
C ASN A 433 5.25 5.95 -2.80
N TYR A 434 4.26 6.80 -3.11
CA TYR A 434 3.76 7.79 -2.14
C TYR A 434 3.10 7.11 -0.94
N ILE A 435 2.26 6.11 -1.19
CA ILE A 435 1.61 5.33 -0.13
C ILE A 435 2.67 4.66 0.76
N GLN A 436 3.70 4.07 0.18
CA GLN A 436 4.78 3.43 0.94
C GLN A 436 5.50 4.43 1.85
N LYS A 437 5.82 5.63 1.34
CA LYS A 437 6.44 6.69 2.16
C LYS A 437 5.53 7.16 3.28
N LEU A 438 4.26 7.44 2.94
CA LEU A 438 3.27 7.93 3.90
C LEU A 438 3.01 6.89 4.99
N SER A 439 2.84 5.62 4.64
CA SER A 439 2.53 4.58 5.62
C SER A 439 3.61 4.37 6.68
N GLN A 440 4.86 4.64 6.34
CA GLN A 440 5.98 4.50 7.27
C GLN A 440 6.06 5.65 8.28
N MET A 441 5.67 6.86 7.90
CA MET A 441 5.97 8.06 8.67
C MET A 441 4.75 8.95 8.98
N ALA A 442 3.66 8.89 8.21
CA ALA A 442 2.55 9.82 8.30
C ALA A 442 1.84 9.84 9.67
N ARG A 443 1.77 8.69 10.36
CA ARG A 443 1.13 8.57 11.67
C ARG A 443 1.67 9.58 12.70
N ALA A 444 2.98 9.70 12.83
CA ALA A 444 3.58 10.63 13.79
C ALA A 444 3.40 12.10 13.38
N ALA A 445 3.30 12.37 12.08
CA ALA A 445 3.02 13.69 11.53
C ALA A 445 1.53 14.08 11.59
N GLY A 446 0.65 13.20 12.08
CA GLY A 446 -0.80 13.44 12.16
C GLY A 446 -1.50 13.42 10.81
N ILE A 447 -1.00 12.62 9.87
CA ILE A 447 -1.58 12.45 8.54
C ILE A 447 -2.11 11.03 8.41
N HIS A 448 -3.38 10.90 8.00
CA HIS A 448 -4.09 9.64 7.93
C HIS A 448 -4.72 9.46 6.55
N ILE A 449 -4.73 8.23 6.03
CA ILE A 449 -5.23 7.93 4.70
C ILE A 449 -6.35 6.90 4.80
N ILE A 450 -7.47 7.20 4.17
CA ILE A 450 -8.59 6.30 3.96
C ILE A 450 -8.67 6.03 2.47
N MET A 451 -8.41 4.80 2.07
CA MET A 451 -8.50 4.38 0.67
C MET A 451 -9.65 3.45 0.46
N ALA A 452 -10.49 3.75 -0.51
CA ALA A 452 -11.61 2.90 -0.85
C ALA A 452 -11.53 2.40 -2.30
N THR A 453 -12.17 1.26 -2.57
CA THR A 453 -12.30 0.71 -3.92
C THR A 453 -13.54 -0.17 -4.05
N GLN A 454 -14.19 -0.10 -5.21
CA GLN A 454 -15.27 -1.02 -5.61
C GLN A 454 -14.73 -2.23 -6.40
N ARG A 455 -13.43 -2.21 -6.77
CA ARG A 455 -12.77 -3.27 -7.54
C ARG A 455 -11.66 -3.93 -6.73
N PRO A 456 -11.98 -4.94 -5.91
CA PRO A 456 -11.00 -5.60 -5.04
C PRO A 456 -10.10 -6.60 -5.79
N SER A 457 -9.54 -6.21 -6.94
CA SER A 457 -8.60 -7.04 -7.70
C SER A 457 -7.19 -6.98 -7.12
N VAL A 458 -6.36 -7.98 -7.45
CA VAL A 458 -4.96 -8.05 -6.99
C VAL A 458 -4.12 -6.91 -7.58
N ASP A 459 -4.47 -6.41 -8.77
CA ASP A 459 -3.79 -5.30 -9.44
C ASP A 459 -4.06 -3.96 -8.73
N VAL A 460 -5.19 -3.83 -8.04
CA VAL A 460 -5.56 -2.65 -7.26
C VAL A 460 -5.08 -2.78 -5.83
N ILE A 461 -5.41 -3.90 -5.16
CA ILE A 461 -4.99 -4.19 -3.78
C ILE A 461 -3.72 -5.04 -3.82
N THR A 462 -2.61 -4.42 -4.20
CA THR A 462 -1.31 -5.07 -4.33
C THR A 462 -0.73 -5.53 -2.99
N GLY A 463 0.35 -6.31 -3.04
CA GLY A 463 1.08 -6.72 -1.84
C GLY A 463 1.60 -5.52 -1.04
N THR A 464 2.07 -4.48 -1.72
CA THR A 464 2.55 -3.22 -1.12
C THR A 464 1.42 -2.51 -0.37
N ILE A 465 0.24 -2.38 -0.99
CA ILE A 465 -0.94 -1.77 -0.36
C ILE A 465 -1.35 -2.58 0.88
N LYS A 466 -1.43 -3.91 0.77
CA LYS A 466 -1.80 -4.77 1.92
C LYS A 466 -0.84 -4.69 3.10
N ALA A 467 0.45 -4.56 2.84
CA ALA A 467 1.47 -4.42 3.88
C ALA A 467 1.35 -3.08 4.62
N ASN A 468 0.91 -2.05 3.93
CA ASN A 468 0.84 -0.68 4.43
C ASN A 468 -0.52 -0.28 5.01
N PHE A 469 -1.58 -1.04 4.70
CA PHE A 469 -2.92 -0.90 5.26
C PHE A 469 -3.29 -2.14 6.07
N PRO A 470 -2.81 -2.24 7.31
CA PRO A 470 -3.09 -3.40 8.16
C PRO A 470 -4.54 -3.43 8.64
N THR A 471 -5.18 -2.27 8.78
CA THR A 471 -6.61 -2.17 9.12
C THR A 471 -7.44 -2.12 7.86
N ARG A 472 -8.40 -3.04 7.75
CA ARG A 472 -9.21 -3.19 6.53
C ARG A 472 -10.68 -3.41 6.86
N ILE A 473 -11.53 -2.85 6.02
CA ILE A 473 -12.97 -3.06 6.04
C ILE A 473 -13.37 -3.68 4.70
N SER A 474 -14.04 -4.81 4.75
CA SER A 474 -14.67 -5.42 3.58
C SER A 474 -16.17 -5.40 3.75
N PHE A 475 -16.85 -4.70 2.87
CA PHE A 475 -18.28 -4.87 2.63
C PHE A 475 -18.52 -6.11 1.80
N GLN A 476 -19.79 -6.38 1.46
CA GLN A 476 -20.15 -7.49 0.59
C GLN A 476 -19.36 -7.45 -0.72
N VAL A 477 -18.83 -8.61 -1.10
CA VAL A 477 -18.14 -8.85 -2.38
C VAL A 477 -18.79 -10.02 -3.10
N THR A 478 -18.50 -10.17 -4.40
CA THR A 478 -19.13 -11.19 -5.24
C THR A 478 -18.48 -12.56 -5.13
N SER A 479 -17.21 -12.61 -4.74
CA SER A 479 -16.47 -13.88 -4.75
C SER A 479 -15.61 -14.08 -3.49
N LYS A 480 -15.34 -15.37 -3.18
CA LYS A 480 -14.40 -15.78 -2.13
C LYS A 480 -12.97 -15.29 -2.42
N ILE A 481 -12.62 -15.09 -3.70
CA ILE A 481 -11.32 -14.57 -4.12
C ILE A 481 -11.18 -13.11 -3.72
N ASP A 482 -12.21 -12.31 -3.94
CA ASP A 482 -12.23 -10.88 -3.56
C ASP A 482 -12.11 -10.72 -2.05
N SER A 483 -12.84 -11.54 -1.27
CA SER A 483 -12.73 -11.56 0.19
C SER A 483 -11.30 -11.84 0.65
N ARG A 484 -10.64 -12.85 0.06
CA ARG A 484 -9.23 -13.16 0.36
C ARG A 484 -8.28 -12.06 -0.10
N THR A 485 -8.58 -11.37 -1.19
CA THR A 485 -7.77 -10.25 -1.67
C THR A 485 -7.78 -9.11 -0.67
N ILE A 486 -8.92 -8.81 -0.07
CA ILE A 486 -9.07 -7.73 0.91
C ILE A 486 -8.56 -8.16 2.30
N LEU A 487 -9.15 -9.22 2.85
CA LEU A 487 -8.97 -9.62 4.25
C LEU A 487 -7.91 -10.71 4.48
N GLY A 488 -7.51 -11.42 3.43
CA GLY A 488 -6.69 -12.64 3.56
C GLY A 488 -7.51 -13.90 3.84
N GLU A 489 -8.79 -13.75 4.18
CA GLU A 489 -9.73 -14.83 4.51
C GLU A 489 -11.02 -14.69 3.71
N GLN A 490 -11.77 -15.78 3.58
CA GLN A 490 -13.11 -15.80 3.00
C GLN A 490 -14.16 -15.36 4.04
N GLY A 491 -15.34 -14.94 3.59
CA GLY A 491 -16.48 -14.60 4.45
C GLY A 491 -17.15 -13.28 4.09
N ALA A 492 -16.49 -12.37 3.36
CA ALA A 492 -17.13 -11.14 2.91
C ALA A 492 -18.15 -11.38 1.77
N GLU A 493 -18.05 -12.48 1.05
CA GLU A 493 -19.04 -12.92 0.06
C GLU A 493 -20.36 -13.36 0.70
N GLN A 494 -20.38 -13.65 2.00
CA GLN A 494 -21.56 -14.08 2.76
C GLN A 494 -22.27 -12.92 3.47
N LEU A 495 -21.74 -11.68 3.31
CA LEU A 495 -22.36 -10.48 3.88
C LEU A 495 -23.66 -10.12 3.16
N LEU A 496 -24.51 -9.40 3.86
CA LEU A 496 -25.88 -9.09 3.42
C LEU A 496 -26.01 -7.77 2.65
N GLY A 497 -24.90 -7.04 2.48
CA GLY A 497 -24.91 -5.69 1.89
C GLY A 497 -25.52 -4.63 2.81
N LYS A 498 -25.80 -3.44 2.26
CA LYS A 498 -26.44 -2.32 2.96
C LYS A 498 -25.79 -1.95 4.31
N GLY A 499 -24.44 -1.92 4.35
CA GLY A 499 -23.69 -1.56 5.54
C GLY A 499 -23.18 -2.74 6.39
N ASP A 500 -23.51 -3.97 6.02
CA ASP A 500 -22.95 -5.15 6.67
C ASP A 500 -21.50 -5.36 6.23
N MET A 501 -20.56 -5.40 7.17
CA MET A 501 -19.12 -5.40 6.89
C MET A 501 -18.32 -6.27 7.83
N LEU A 502 -17.17 -6.73 7.36
CA LEU A 502 -16.12 -7.33 8.16
C LEU A 502 -14.99 -6.30 8.39
N TYR A 503 -14.71 -6.02 9.63
CA TYR A 503 -13.62 -5.17 10.06
C TYR A 503 -12.46 -6.03 10.55
N MET A 504 -11.30 -5.87 9.93
CA MET A 504 -10.04 -6.48 10.33
C MET A 504 -9.16 -5.44 11.01
N SER A 505 -8.86 -5.67 12.28
CA SER A 505 -7.94 -4.83 13.04
C SER A 505 -6.47 -5.09 12.66
N SER A 506 -5.57 -4.20 13.04
CA SER A 506 -4.11 -4.38 12.83
C SER A 506 -3.54 -5.66 13.46
N ALA A 507 -4.26 -6.27 14.41
CA ALA A 507 -3.92 -7.56 15.02
C ALA A 507 -4.49 -8.76 14.25
N ASN A 508 -4.95 -8.58 13.01
CA ASN A 508 -5.59 -9.59 12.16
C ASN A 508 -6.84 -10.25 12.78
N LYS A 509 -7.49 -9.57 13.72
CA LYS A 509 -8.76 -10.04 14.28
C LYS A 509 -9.90 -9.50 13.45
N ILE A 510 -10.71 -10.38 12.89
CA ILE A 510 -11.89 -10.03 12.08
C ILE A 510 -13.13 -10.06 12.96
N ILE A 511 -13.90 -8.98 12.91
CA ILE A 511 -15.21 -8.86 13.57
C ILE A 511 -16.24 -8.36 12.56
N ARG A 512 -17.49 -8.86 12.68
CA ARG A 512 -18.63 -8.37 11.88
C ARG A 512 -19.21 -7.14 12.54
N ILE A 513 -19.41 -6.09 11.77
CA ILE A 513 -19.98 -4.81 12.20
C ILE A 513 -21.04 -4.38 11.20
N HIS A 514 -22.11 -3.78 11.69
CA HIS A 514 -23.14 -3.16 10.89
C HIS A 514 -22.93 -1.65 10.91
N ALA A 515 -22.48 -1.11 9.77
CA ALA A 515 -22.15 0.30 9.60
C ALA A 515 -23.39 1.20 9.82
N PRO A 516 -23.21 2.41 10.36
CA PRO A 516 -24.31 3.32 10.56
C PRO A 516 -24.79 3.88 9.21
N PHE A 517 -26.09 4.12 9.13
CA PHE A 517 -26.74 4.74 7.99
C PHE A 517 -26.88 6.25 8.20
N VAL A 518 -26.62 7.00 7.15
CA VAL A 518 -26.90 8.43 7.02
C VAL A 518 -27.46 8.68 5.62
N SER A 519 -28.50 9.51 5.52
CA SER A 519 -29.09 9.87 4.23
C SER A 519 -28.38 11.09 3.61
N GLU A 520 -28.46 11.23 2.29
CA GLU A 520 -27.90 12.38 1.55
C GLU A 520 -28.46 13.72 2.06
N ASN A 521 -29.75 13.78 2.36
CA ASN A 521 -30.38 14.98 2.94
C ASN A 521 -29.79 15.39 4.30
N GLU A 522 -29.36 14.42 5.12
CA GLU A 522 -28.69 14.71 6.40
C GLU A 522 -27.29 15.25 6.16
N ILE A 523 -26.55 14.66 5.22
CA ILE A 523 -25.21 15.10 4.83
C ILE A 523 -25.28 16.56 4.32
N GLU A 524 -26.23 16.86 3.43
CA GLU A 524 -26.41 18.18 2.86
C GLU A 524 -26.75 19.23 3.93
N LYS A 525 -27.64 18.94 4.86
CA LYS A 525 -27.97 19.83 5.98
C LYS A 525 -26.75 20.14 6.84
N ILE A 526 -25.93 19.14 7.14
CA ILE A 526 -24.71 19.30 7.94
C ILE A 526 -23.70 20.14 7.17
N ASN A 527 -23.48 19.86 5.88
CA ASN A 527 -22.56 20.62 5.04
C ASN A 527 -23.00 22.08 4.89
N ASN A 528 -24.28 22.34 4.68
CA ASN A 528 -24.82 23.71 4.61
C ASN A 528 -24.66 24.45 5.94
N PHE A 529 -24.85 23.78 7.08
CA PHE A 529 -24.58 24.34 8.40
C PHE A 529 -23.10 24.70 8.57
N LEU A 530 -22.17 23.86 8.12
CA LEU A 530 -20.72 24.15 8.20
C LEU A 530 -20.29 25.29 7.27
N ARG A 531 -20.79 25.29 6.02
CA ARG A 531 -20.53 26.36 5.04
C ARG A 531 -21.03 27.73 5.50
N SER A 532 -22.15 27.76 6.23
CA SER A 532 -22.71 29.01 6.75
C SER A 532 -21.85 29.69 7.82
N GLN A 533 -20.88 28.98 8.41
CA GLN A 533 -20.04 29.52 9.49
C GLN A 533 -18.71 30.10 8.99
N ALA A 534 -18.11 29.50 7.99
CA ALA A 534 -16.84 29.98 7.41
C ALA A 534 -16.65 29.41 6.00
N GLU A 535 -15.91 30.13 5.17
CA GLU A 535 -15.40 29.62 3.90
C GLU A 535 -14.14 28.77 4.09
N PRO A 536 -13.85 27.82 3.19
CA PRO A 536 -12.61 27.05 3.25
C PRO A 536 -11.40 27.96 2.95
N ASP A 537 -10.34 27.76 3.71
CA ASP A 537 -9.03 28.38 3.45
C ASP A 537 -8.19 27.37 2.64
N TYR A 538 -8.27 27.48 1.32
CA TYR A 538 -7.57 26.58 0.41
C TYR A 538 -6.08 26.93 0.34
N VAL A 539 -5.27 25.89 0.24
CA VAL A 539 -3.81 25.99 0.10
C VAL A 539 -3.46 25.98 -1.38
N ASP A 540 -3.14 27.14 -1.94
CA ASP A 540 -2.82 27.30 -3.37
C ASP A 540 -1.64 26.42 -3.82
N GLU A 541 -0.70 26.11 -2.93
CA GLU A 541 0.44 25.23 -3.23
C GLU A 541 0.02 23.81 -3.61
N ILE A 542 -1.13 23.32 -3.14
CA ILE A 542 -1.60 21.97 -3.50
C ILE A 542 -1.95 21.91 -4.98
N LEU A 543 -2.60 22.94 -5.48
CA LEU A 543 -3.01 23.04 -6.88
C LEU A 543 -1.83 23.41 -7.78
N SER A 544 -1.00 24.38 -7.38
CA SER A 544 0.19 24.77 -8.15
C SER A 544 1.20 23.63 -8.26
N PHE A 545 1.38 22.83 -7.21
CA PHE A 545 2.24 21.64 -7.27
C PHE A 545 1.72 20.59 -8.27
N ALA A 546 0.39 20.48 -8.44
CA ALA A 546 -0.21 19.61 -9.43
C ALA A 546 -0.01 20.17 -10.85
N ASP A 547 -0.19 21.47 -11.05
CA ASP A 547 -0.05 22.13 -12.36
C ASP A 547 1.42 22.22 -12.81
N GLU A 548 2.37 22.51 -11.92
CA GLU A 548 3.82 22.52 -12.22
C GLU A 548 4.32 21.13 -12.65
N LYS A 549 3.77 20.06 -12.06
CA LYS A 549 4.15 18.70 -12.42
C LYS A 549 3.63 18.32 -13.81
N GLU A 550 2.39 18.73 -14.15
CA GLU A 550 1.83 18.58 -15.48
C GLU A 550 2.61 19.39 -16.53
N MET A 551 2.99 20.64 -16.21
CA MET A 551 3.81 21.47 -17.09
C MET A 551 5.20 20.88 -17.29
N ASN A 552 5.84 20.35 -16.26
CA ASN A 552 7.15 19.70 -16.33
C ASN A 552 7.10 18.35 -17.09
N GLU A 553 6.02 17.60 -16.98
CA GLU A 553 5.82 16.37 -17.77
C GLU A 553 5.53 16.69 -19.24
N ASN A 554 4.72 17.71 -19.50
CA ASN A 554 4.45 18.19 -20.86
C ASN A 554 5.67 18.89 -21.47
N SER A 555 6.48 19.61 -20.70
CA SER A 555 7.72 20.23 -21.18
C SER A 555 8.84 19.23 -21.36
N LYS A 556 8.94 18.17 -20.56
CA LYS A 556 9.85 17.04 -20.82
C LYS A 556 9.49 16.26 -22.08
N SER A 557 8.21 16.26 -22.47
CA SER A 557 7.79 15.69 -23.76
C SER A 557 8.05 16.62 -24.95
N GLN A 558 8.30 17.92 -24.73
CA GLN A 558 8.52 18.90 -25.82
C GLN A 558 9.94 19.47 -25.91
N THR A 559 10.78 19.36 -24.87
CA THR A 559 12.09 20.07 -24.84
C THR A 559 13.33 19.18 -24.69
N ASP A 560 13.22 17.89 -24.41
CA ASP A 560 14.37 17.01 -24.51
C ASP A 560 14.53 16.56 -25.96
N LYS A 561 15.35 17.32 -26.73
CA LYS A 561 15.98 16.75 -27.92
C LYS A 561 16.73 15.51 -27.45
N ASP A 562 16.34 14.36 -27.99
CA ASP A 562 17.02 13.10 -27.71
C ASP A 562 18.54 13.33 -27.93
N GLU A 563 19.39 12.87 -26.99
CA GLU A 563 20.86 13.01 -27.09
C GLU A 563 21.41 12.55 -28.45
N LEU A 564 20.69 11.64 -29.10
CA LEU A 564 21.05 11.13 -30.43
C LEU A 564 20.40 11.91 -31.57
N TYR A 565 19.63 12.98 -31.30
CA TYR A 565 18.89 13.71 -32.32
C TYR A 565 19.82 14.34 -33.36
N GLU A 566 20.88 15.03 -32.94
CA GLU A 566 21.84 15.67 -33.84
C GLU A 566 22.59 14.63 -34.70
N SER A 567 23.01 13.53 -34.08
CA SER A 567 23.63 12.42 -34.81
C SER A 567 22.68 11.76 -35.80
N ALA A 568 21.39 11.67 -35.46
CA ALA A 568 20.35 11.15 -36.34
C ALA A 568 20.10 12.06 -37.55
N VAL A 569 20.11 13.39 -37.34
CA VAL A 569 19.98 14.39 -38.41
C VAL A 569 21.15 14.30 -39.37
N GLU A 570 22.42 14.19 -38.87
CA GLU A 570 23.60 14.03 -39.71
C GLU A 570 23.52 12.75 -40.56
N ILE A 571 23.13 11.63 -39.97
CA ILE A 571 22.99 10.35 -40.68
C ILE A 571 21.90 10.43 -41.77
N ILE A 572 20.76 11.05 -41.52
CA ILE A 572 19.68 11.19 -42.49
C ILE A 572 20.09 12.13 -43.65
N LYS A 573 20.77 13.23 -43.34
CA LYS A 573 21.30 14.17 -44.33
C LYS A 573 22.38 13.54 -45.23
N SER A 574 23.30 12.79 -44.62
CA SER A 574 24.42 12.16 -45.36
C SER A 574 23.96 10.99 -46.24
N GLU A 575 22.97 10.21 -45.79
CA GLU A 575 22.52 9.00 -46.51
C GLU A 575 21.23 9.20 -47.32
N GLY A 576 20.53 10.32 -47.14
CA GLY A 576 19.31 10.67 -47.91
C GLY A 576 18.14 9.72 -47.65
N LYS A 577 18.14 8.98 -46.53
CA LYS A 577 17.11 7.99 -46.21
C LYS A 577 16.44 8.29 -44.86
N ALA A 578 15.19 8.75 -44.90
CA ALA A 578 14.38 9.08 -43.74
C ALA A 578 13.39 7.97 -43.40
N SER A 579 13.82 6.88 -42.76
CA SER A 579 12.91 5.85 -42.26
C SER A 579 13.25 5.41 -40.83
N THR A 580 12.21 5.10 -40.04
CA THR A 580 12.32 4.65 -38.67
C THR A 580 13.21 3.39 -38.55
N SER A 581 13.00 2.42 -39.46
CA SER A 581 13.81 1.19 -39.48
C SER A 581 15.27 1.41 -39.90
N PHE A 582 15.55 2.46 -40.63
CA PHE A 582 16.91 2.84 -41.02
C PHE A 582 17.65 3.44 -39.81
N LEU A 583 17.05 4.41 -39.11
CA LEU A 583 17.60 4.99 -37.87
C LEU A 583 17.80 3.96 -36.77
N GLN A 584 16.81 3.07 -36.60
CA GLN A 584 16.90 1.98 -35.63
C GLN A 584 18.17 1.13 -35.83
N ARG A 585 18.49 0.77 -37.07
CA ARG A 585 19.68 -0.04 -37.38
C ARG A 585 20.99 0.73 -37.28
N LYS A 586 20.99 2.00 -37.68
CA LYS A 586 22.22 2.81 -37.67
C LYS A 586 22.61 3.26 -36.26
N LEU A 587 21.65 3.65 -35.45
CA LEU A 587 21.89 4.11 -34.09
C LEU A 587 21.75 3.01 -33.02
N GLN A 588 21.38 1.78 -33.42
CA GLN A 588 21.14 0.62 -32.54
C GLN A 588 20.15 0.93 -31.40
N ILE A 589 19.07 1.67 -31.70
CA ILE A 589 18.04 2.09 -30.75
C ILE A 589 16.72 1.33 -30.96
N GLY A 590 15.83 1.36 -29.97
CA GLY A 590 14.50 0.75 -30.08
C GLY A 590 13.59 1.49 -31.09
N TYR A 591 12.64 0.78 -31.69
CA TYR A 591 11.71 1.31 -32.69
C TYR A 591 11.00 2.59 -32.23
N ASN A 592 10.48 2.60 -31.00
CA ASN A 592 9.74 3.75 -30.43
C ASN A 592 10.62 5.00 -30.27
N ARG A 593 11.92 4.83 -29.98
CA ARG A 593 12.88 5.94 -29.87
C ARG A 593 13.22 6.49 -31.25
N ALA A 594 13.46 5.61 -32.23
CA ALA A 594 13.69 6.01 -33.61
C ALA A 594 12.49 6.72 -34.24
N ALA A 595 11.26 6.26 -33.94
CA ALA A 595 10.02 6.90 -34.40
C ALA A 595 9.89 8.32 -33.86
N ARG A 596 10.08 8.53 -32.54
CA ARG A 596 10.07 9.87 -31.94
C ARG A 596 11.10 10.83 -32.56
N ILE A 597 12.31 10.35 -32.80
CA ILE A 597 13.37 11.18 -33.43
C ILE A 597 12.93 11.61 -34.83
N ILE A 598 12.35 10.71 -35.64
CA ILE A 598 11.85 11.07 -36.98
C ILE A 598 10.65 12.02 -36.93
N ASP A 599 9.73 11.83 -35.97
CA ASP A 599 8.57 12.72 -35.83
C ASP A 599 9.00 14.13 -35.40
N MET A 600 10.07 14.24 -34.56
CA MET A 600 10.70 15.53 -34.24
C MET A 600 11.33 16.18 -35.48
N MET A 601 12.03 15.42 -36.33
CA MET A 601 12.57 15.93 -37.61
C MET A 601 11.48 16.34 -38.60
N GLU A 602 10.34 15.68 -38.56
CA GLU A 602 9.16 16.06 -39.37
C GLU A 602 8.58 17.39 -38.86
N SER A 603 8.49 17.58 -37.53
CA SER A 603 8.01 18.83 -36.95
C SER A 603 8.98 20.01 -37.18
N GLU A 604 10.29 19.79 -37.21
CA GLU A 604 11.31 20.80 -37.56
C GLU A 604 11.49 21.00 -39.06
N GLY A 605 10.77 20.26 -39.92
CA GLY A 605 10.81 20.40 -41.35
C GLY A 605 12.08 19.89 -42.03
N ILE A 606 12.82 19.01 -41.37
CA ILE A 606 14.02 18.33 -41.88
C ILE A 606 13.61 17.19 -42.84
N VAL A 607 12.52 16.50 -42.50
CA VAL A 607 11.93 15.43 -43.30
C VAL A 607 10.48 15.73 -43.65
N SER A 608 9.99 15.22 -44.79
CA SER A 608 8.60 15.39 -45.22
C SER A 608 7.64 14.52 -44.40
N LYS A 609 6.35 14.85 -44.43
CA LYS A 609 5.32 13.94 -43.95
C LYS A 609 5.36 12.62 -44.71
N ALA A 610 5.04 11.54 -44.01
CA ALA A 610 4.98 10.22 -44.64
C ALA A 610 3.93 10.22 -45.78
N ASN A 611 4.31 9.73 -46.97
CA ASN A 611 3.38 9.52 -48.05
C ASN A 611 2.53 8.27 -47.82
N HIS A 612 1.57 7.99 -48.73
CA HIS A 612 0.64 6.85 -48.61
C HIS A 612 1.32 5.47 -48.50
N VAL A 613 2.62 5.38 -48.76
CA VAL A 613 3.45 4.17 -48.66
C VAL A 613 4.36 4.20 -47.44
N GLY A 614 4.25 5.21 -46.55
CA GLY A 614 5.08 5.37 -45.34
C GLY A 614 6.49 5.88 -45.61
N LYS A 615 6.81 6.36 -46.82
CA LYS A 615 8.14 6.91 -47.16
C LYS A 615 8.18 8.41 -46.90
N ARG A 616 9.26 8.89 -46.31
CA ARG A 616 9.54 10.31 -46.06
C ARG A 616 10.77 10.73 -46.87
N ASP A 617 10.74 11.92 -47.41
CA ASP A 617 11.87 12.52 -48.15
C ASP A 617 12.61 13.54 -47.26
N VAL A 618 13.91 13.67 -47.44
CA VAL A 618 14.76 14.63 -46.70
C VAL A 618 14.62 15.99 -47.38
N LEU A 619 14.21 17.03 -46.63
CA LEU A 619 13.88 18.36 -47.15
C LEU A 619 15.00 19.38 -46.98
N LYS A 620 15.90 19.21 -45.99
CA LYS A 620 17.04 20.11 -45.70
C LYS A 620 18.31 19.34 -45.40
#